data_ea00bd48ffd764edc95f0ec005bb67d0
#
_entry.id   ea00bd48ffd764edc95f0ec005bb67d0
#
_cell.length_a   1.000
_cell.length_b   1.000
_cell.length_c   1.000
_cell.angle_alpha   90.00
_cell.angle_beta   90.00
_cell.angle_gamma   90.00
#
_symmetry.space_group_name_H-M   'P 1'
#
loop_
_entity.id
_entity.type
_entity.pdbx_description
1 polymer ?
#
loop_
_entity_poly.entity_id
_entity_poly.type
_entity_poly.pdbx_seq_one_letter_code
_entity_poly.pdbx_strand_id
1 'polypeptide(L)'
;LGIYRKTHIPDNHYYQEKFYFTPGDTGFKVWDTKYARIGVGICWDQWFPETARGMAVQGAEILFYPTAIGSEPILEVDSMPHWRRCMQGHSACNIVPVVAANRIGEEKVAPSEANGHQESSLIFYGSSFVTDATGEIVTQASRDKEEIVYGESDLDADADLRVSWGLFRDRRPEIYKS
;
A
#
# COMPACT_ATOMS: atom_id res chain seq x y z
N LEU A 1 -12.21 -14.68 -7.79
CA LEU A 1 -12.61 -13.32 -7.37
C LEU A 1 -12.52 -12.30 -8.50
N GLY A 2 -11.61 -12.44 -9.44
CA GLY A 2 -11.40 -11.51 -10.54
C GLY A 2 -9.97 -10.97 -10.62
N ILE A 3 -9.78 -9.94 -11.44
CA ILE A 3 -8.46 -9.34 -11.71
C ILE A 3 -8.50 -7.85 -11.37
N TYR A 4 -7.48 -7.38 -10.67
CA TYR A 4 -7.11 -5.98 -10.57
C TYR A 4 -5.82 -5.74 -11.35
N ARG A 5 -5.80 -4.69 -12.16
CA ARG A 5 -4.58 -4.21 -12.80
C ARG A 5 -4.12 -2.96 -12.10
N LYS A 6 -2.86 -2.93 -11.68
CA LYS A 6 -2.22 -1.80 -10.99
C LYS A 6 -2.50 -0.49 -11.72
N THR A 7 -3.14 0.44 -11.02
CA THR A 7 -3.60 1.71 -11.62
C THR A 7 -2.43 2.68 -11.82
N HIS A 8 -1.56 2.82 -10.83
CA HIS A 8 -0.47 3.78 -10.86
C HIS A 8 0.86 3.07 -11.14
N ILE A 9 1.53 3.48 -12.20
CA ILE A 9 2.80 2.88 -12.64
C ILE A 9 3.93 3.86 -12.32
N PRO A 10 4.93 3.47 -11.51
CA PRO A 10 6.09 4.31 -11.20
C PRO A 10 7.02 4.46 -12.40
N ASP A 11 7.80 5.53 -12.40
CA ASP A 11 8.82 5.81 -13.39
C ASP A 11 10.00 6.57 -12.76
N ASN A 12 10.60 5.94 -11.76
CA ASN A 12 11.78 6.46 -11.09
C ASN A 12 12.97 5.52 -11.27
N HIS A 13 14.13 5.98 -10.89
CA HIS A 13 15.34 5.16 -10.84
C HIS A 13 15.05 3.85 -10.09
N TYR A 14 15.46 2.72 -10.64
CA TYR A 14 15.11 1.34 -10.24
C TYR A 14 13.65 0.91 -10.42
N TYR A 15 12.73 1.83 -10.70
CA TYR A 15 11.30 1.53 -10.86
C TYR A 15 10.79 2.01 -12.23
N GLN A 16 11.55 1.75 -13.31
CA GLN A 16 11.19 2.15 -14.68
C GLN A 16 10.07 1.27 -15.26
N GLU A 17 8.99 1.11 -14.50
CA GLU A 17 7.87 0.25 -14.87
C GLU A 17 7.12 0.77 -16.11
N LYS A 18 7.09 2.08 -16.35
CA LYS A 18 6.40 2.65 -17.52
C LYS A 18 6.97 2.21 -18.86
N PHE A 19 8.22 1.75 -18.89
CA PHE A 19 8.81 1.18 -20.10
C PHE A 19 8.13 -0.13 -20.50
N TYR A 20 7.67 -0.91 -19.52
CA TYR A 20 7.13 -2.26 -19.73
C TYR A 20 5.62 -2.32 -19.62
N PHE A 21 4.99 -1.42 -18.85
CA PHE A 21 3.59 -1.52 -18.46
C PHE A 21 2.84 -0.22 -18.71
N THR A 22 1.56 -0.36 -19.00
CA THR A 22 0.59 0.73 -19.03
C THR A 22 -0.25 0.76 -17.75
N PRO A 23 -0.77 1.94 -17.34
CA PRO A 23 -1.70 2.03 -16.23
C PRO A 23 -2.88 1.07 -16.39
N GLY A 24 -3.29 0.46 -15.28
CA GLY A 24 -4.43 -0.44 -15.24
C GLY A 24 -5.75 0.27 -15.55
N ASP A 25 -6.65 -0.43 -16.20
CA ASP A 25 -7.94 0.04 -16.70
C ASP A 25 -9.14 -0.56 -15.95
N THR A 26 -8.89 -1.31 -14.88
CA THR A 26 -9.95 -2.01 -14.13
C THR A 26 -10.70 -1.13 -13.15
N GLY A 27 -10.19 0.07 -12.85
CA GLY A 27 -10.62 0.87 -11.72
C GLY A 27 -10.31 0.21 -10.38
N PHE A 28 -10.56 0.91 -9.29
CA PHE A 28 -10.43 0.35 -7.96
C PHE A 28 -11.58 -0.63 -7.70
N LYS A 29 -11.25 -1.79 -7.14
CA LYS A 29 -12.18 -2.89 -6.93
C LYS A 29 -12.15 -3.40 -5.50
N VAL A 30 -13.29 -3.93 -5.09
CA VAL A 30 -13.43 -4.72 -3.87
C VAL A 30 -13.99 -6.09 -4.22
N TRP A 31 -13.70 -7.07 -3.38
CA TRP A 31 -14.16 -8.45 -3.58
C TRP A 31 -14.78 -8.97 -2.30
N ASP A 32 -15.95 -9.53 -2.42
CA ASP A 32 -16.57 -10.30 -1.35
C ASP A 32 -15.85 -11.64 -1.22
N THR A 33 -15.29 -11.90 -0.05
CA THR A 33 -14.72 -13.19 0.30
C THR A 33 -15.61 -13.89 1.31
N LYS A 34 -15.23 -15.10 1.72
CA LYS A 34 -15.91 -15.80 2.80
C LYS A 34 -15.85 -15.07 4.14
N TYR A 35 -14.84 -14.22 4.35
CA TYR A 35 -14.50 -13.68 5.65
C TYR A 35 -14.66 -12.15 5.75
N ALA A 36 -14.41 -11.46 4.64
CA ALA A 36 -14.48 -10.00 4.59
C ALA A 36 -14.62 -9.52 3.15
N ARG A 37 -15.08 -8.28 2.97
CA ARG A 37 -14.95 -7.55 1.71
C ARG A 37 -13.60 -6.87 1.67
N ILE A 38 -12.74 -7.27 0.74
CA ILE A 38 -11.36 -6.82 0.66
C ILE A 38 -11.12 -5.87 -0.51
N GLY A 39 -10.27 -4.88 -0.29
CA GLY A 39 -9.67 -4.05 -1.34
C GLY A 39 -8.19 -4.39 -1.51
N VAL A 40 -7.68 -4.35 -2.74
CA VAL A 40 -6.27 -4.60 -3.03
C VAL A 40 -5.73 -3.49 -3.91
N GLY A 41 -4.74 -2.75 -3.42
CA GLY A 41 -3.90 -1.84 -4.19
C GLY A 41 -2.50 -2.44 -4.35
N ILE A 42 -1.81 -2.21 -5.46
CA ILE A 42 -0.53 -2.84 -5.74
C ILE A 42 0.60 -1.81 -5.70
N CYS A 43 1.56 -2.00 -4.79
CA CYS A 43 2.82 -1.26 -4.74
C CYS A 43 2.63 0.27 -4.85
N TRP A 44 2.92 0.89 -6.01
CA TRP A 44 2.82 2.34 -6.21
C TRP A 44 1.43 2.93 -5.92
N ASP A 45 0.35 2.14 -6.04
CA ASP A 45 -1.01 2.54 -5.66
C ASP A 45 -1.10 2.98 -4.19
N GLN A 46 -0.20 2.49 -3.34
CA GLN A 46 -0.14 2.79 -1.91
C GLN A 46 0.14 4.27 -1.58
N TRP A 47 0.67 5.04 -2.54
CA TRP A 47 0.97 6.46 -2.34
C TRP A 47 -0.23 7.38 -2.62
N PHE A 48 -1.29 6.84 -3.22
CA PHE A 48 -2.45 7.60 -3.67
C PHE A 48 -3.63 7.42 -2.73
N PRO A 49 -4.03 8.48 -1.99
CA PRO A 49 -5.21 8.43 -1.11
C PRO A 49 -6.48 8.01 -1.84
N GLU A 50 -6.57 8.29 -3.13
CA GLU A 50 -7.68 7.91 -4.00
C GLU A 50 -7.87 6.40 -4.06
N THR A 51 -6.78 5.63 -4.04
CA THR A 51 -6.85 4.16 -4.04
C THR A 51 -7.55 3.65 -2.78
N ALA A 52 -7.08 4.06 -1.61
CA ALA A 52 -7.66 3.65 -0.34
C ALA A 52 -9.11 4.13 -0.21
N ARG A 53 -9.37 5.41 -0.49
CA ARG A 53 -10.72 5.99 -0.42
C ARG A 53 -11.65 5.36 -1.45
N GLY A 54 -11.18 5.11 -2.67
CA GLY A 54 -11.96 4.48 -3.73
C GLY A 54 -12.43 3.08 -3.36
N MET A 55 -11.60 2.29 -2.70
CA MET A 55 -11.97 0.97 -2.19
C MET A 55 -12.87 1.05 -0.94
N ALA A 56 -12.56 1.96 -0.02
CA ALA A 56 -13.35 2.12 1.21
C ALA A 56 -14.80 2.56 0.93
N VAL A 57 -15.04 3.47 -0.04
CA VAL A 57 -16.40 3.88 -0.41
C VAL A 57 -17.17 2.77 -1.13
N GLN A 58 -16.48 1.78 -1.69
CA GLN A 58 -17.09 0.57 -2.24
C GLN A 58 -17.35 -0.50 -1.17
N GLY A 59 -17.03 -0.20 0.09
CA GLY A 59 -17.32 -1.05 1.24
C GLY A 59 -16.19 -2.02 1.60
N ALA A 60 -14.94 -1.74 1.21
CA ALA A 60 -13.82 -2.53 1.72
C ALA A 60 -13.76 -2.50 3.25
N GLU A 61 -13.61 -3.66 3.85
CA GLU A 61 -13.47 -3.87 5.30
C GLU A 61 -11.99 -4.05 5.68
N ILE A 62 -11.15 -4.49 4.74
CA ILE A 62 -9.70 -4.61 4.89
C ILE A 62 -9.05 -4.17 3.58
N LEU A 63 -7.94 -3.42 3.66
CA LEU A 63 -7.13 -3.03 2.52
C LEU A 63 -5.80 -3.77 2.51
N PHE A 64 -5.48 -4.42 1.40
CA PHE A 64 -4.21 -5.13 1.20
C PHE A 64 -3.32 -4.39 0.20
N TYR A 65 -2.04 -4.26 0.55
CA TYR A 65 -1.02 -3.65 -0.31
C TYR A 65 0.22 -4.53 -0.42
N PRO A 66 0.22 -5.50 -1.37
CA PRO A 66 1.45 -6.18 -1.74
C PRO A 66 2.40 -5.20 -2.43
N THR A 67 3.65 -5.16 -2.00
CA THR A 67 4.62 -4.18 -2.49
C THR A 67 6.05 -4.71 -2.52
N ALA A 68 6.89 -4.06 -3.33
CA ALA A 68 8.34 -4.19 -3.32
C ALA A 68 8.91 -2.77 -3.30
N ILE A 69 9.07 -2.22 -2.09
CA ILE A 69 9.62 -0.88 -1.86
C ILE A 69 10.86 -0.95 -0.98
N GLY A 70 11.86 -0.15 -1.32
CA GLY A 70 13.13 -0.11 -0.62
C GLY A 70 13.73 1.28 -0.63
N SER A 71 14.98 1.37 -0.19
CA SER A 71 15.80 2.57 -0.23
C SER A 71 17.05 2.31 -1.06
N GLU A 72 17.47 3.33 -1.76
CA GLU A 72 18.73 3.33 -2.52
C GLU A 72 19.84 3.84 -1.60
N PRO A 73 20.83 3.01 -1.24
CA PRO A 73 21.90 3.43 -0.32
C PRO A 73 22.66 4.69 -0.76
N ILE A 74 22.81 4.89 -2.07
CA ILE A 74 23.48 6.07 -2.64
C ILE A 74 22.75 7.39 -2.31
N LEU A 75 21.46 7.34 -2.02
CA LEU A 75 20.68 8.54 -1.67
C LEU A 75 20.71 8.85 -0.17
N GLU A 76 21.28 7.96 0.65
CA GLU A 76 21.33 8.09 2.12
C GLU A 76 19.97 8.40 2.79
N VAL A 77 18.88 7.95 2.15
CA VAL A 77 17.51 8.20 2.62
C VAL A 77 16.81 6.89 2.98
N ASP A 78 16.32 6.81 4.21
CA ASP A 78 15.42 5.73 4.63
C ASP A 78 13.96 6.17 4.45
N SER A 79 13.32 5.68 3.40
CA SER A 79 11.91 6.02 3.09
C SER A 79 10.89 5.20 3.89
N MET A 80 11.29 4.18 4.63
CA MET A 80 10.37 3.31 5.36
C MET A 80 9.44 4.07 6.34
N PRO A 81 9.94 5.02 7.16
CA PRO A 81 9.06 5.76 8.06
C PRO A 81 8.03 6.63 7.33
N HIS A 82 8.38 7.15 6.15
CA HIS A 82 7.45 7.90 5.31
C HIS A 82 6.36 6.97 4.75
N TRP A 83 6.77 5.86 4.15
CA TRP A 83 5.85 4.84 3.64
C TRP A 83 4.86 4.38 4.71
N ARG A 84 5.35 4.01 5.90
CA ARG A 84 4.51 3.56 7.01
C ARG A 84 3.48 4.61 7.42
N ARG A 85 3.88 5.87 7.56
CA ARG A 85 2.95 6.97 7.89
C ARG A 85 1.86 7.16 6.85
N CYS A 86 2.20 7.04 5.57
CA CYS A 86 1.23 7.11 4.50
C CYS A 86 0.16 6.01 4.64
N MET A 87 0.61 4.78 4.86
CA MET A 87 -0.27 3.62 5.02
C MET A 87 -1.15 3.71 6.27
N GLN A 88 -0.58 4.15 7.41
CA GLN A 88 -1.34 4.44 8.62
C GLN A 88 -2.40 5.52 8.38
N GLY A 89 -2.06 6.55 7.61
CA GLY A 89 -3.02 7.58 7.19
C GLY A 89 -4.18 7.03 6.37
N HIS A 90 -3.92 6.08 5.47
CA HIS A 90 -4.99 5.41 4.72
C HIS A 90 -5.94 4.64 5.64
N SER A 91 -5.41 3.93 6.62
CA SER A 91 -6.21 3.25 7.63
C SER A 91 -7.05 4.25 8.42
N ALA A 92 -6.42 5.19 9.08
CA ALA A 92 -7.06 6.17 9.95
C ALA A 92 -8.14 7.01 9.24
N CYS A 93 -7.85 7.51 8.03
CA CYS A 93 -8.80 8.34 7.26
C CYS A 93 -9.99 7.56 6.71
N ASN A 94 -9.90 6.23 6.61
CA ASN A 94 -10.97 5.39 6.08
C ASN A 94 -11.62 4.50 7.13
N ILE A 95 -11.05 4.44 8.34
CA ILE A 95 -11.46 3.57 9.44
C ILE A 95 -11.58 2.12 8.95
N VAL A 96 -10.47 1.63 8.41
CA VAL A 96 -10.30 0.26 7.91
C VAL A 96 -8.90 -0.25 8.22
N PRO A 97 -8.72 -1.49 8.65
CA PRO A 97 -7.41 -2.10 8.78
C PRO A 97 -6.65 -2.12 7.45
N VAL A 98 -5.35 -1.91 7.52
CA VAL A 98 -4.43 -2.02 6.38
C VAL A 98 -3.44 -3.15 6.62
N VAL A 99 -3.25 -3.99 5.63
CA VAL A 99 -2.25 -5.06 5.58
C VAL A 99 -1.25 -4.73 4.49
N ALA A 100 -0.04 -4.37 4.87
CA ALA A 100 1.06 -4.07 3.94
C ALA A 100 2.09 -5.20 3.96
N ALA A 101 2.29 -5.86 2.83
CA ALA A 101 3.26 -6.93 2.66
C ALA A 101 4.38 -6.45 1.74
N ASN A 102 5.59 -6.32 2.28
CA ASN A 102 6.74 -5.81 1.55
C ASN A 102 7.84 -6.86 1.40
N ARG A 103 8.58 -6.76 0.31
CA ARG A 103 9.77 -7.54 0.00
C ARG A 103 10.93 -7.20 0.95
N ILE A 104 11.84 -8.17 1.13
CA ILE A 104 13.14 -8.01 1.79
C ILE A 104 14.28 -8.29 0.81
N GLY A 105 15.49 -7.93 1.20
CA GLY A 105 16.72 -8.27 0.48
C GLY A 105 17.27 -7.12 -0.34
N GLU A 106 18.39 -7.37 -1.01
CA GLU A 106 19.12 -6.41 -1.82
C GLU A 106 19.14 -6.84 -3.28
N GLU A 107 18.93 -5.92 -4.19
CA GLU A 107 19.22 -6.04 -5.60
C GLU A 107 20.38 -5.13 -5.99
N LYS A 108 21.42 -5.70 -6.57
CA LYS A 108 22.59 -4.96 -7.07
C LYS A 108 22.51 -4.83 -8.58
N VAL A 109 22.80 -3.62 -9.05
CA VAL A 109 22.91 -3.32 -10.48
C VAL A 109 24.37 -3.12 -10.82
N ALA A 110 24.90 -4.04 -11.63
CA ALA A 110 26.28 -3.94 -12.09
C ALA A 110 26.49 -2.74 -13.03
N PRO A 111 27.67 -2.10 -12.98
CA PRO A 111 28.01 -1.06 -13.93
C PRO A 111 27.91 -1.54 -15.37
N SER A 112 27.27 -0.74 -16.23
CA SER A 112 27.12 -1.02 -17.67
C SER A 112 27.04 0.30 -18.44
N GLU A 113 27.19 0.26 -19.75
CA GLU A 113 26.96 1.46 -20.58
C GLU A 113 25.54 2.01 -20.43
N ALA A 114 24.54 1.13 -20.26
CA ALA A 114 23.14 1.52 -20.13
C ALA A 114 22.86 2.33 -18.86
N ASN A 115 23.63 2.15 -17.80
CA ASN A 115 23.48 2.89 -16.54
C ASN A 115 24.62 3.89 -16.28
N GLY A 116 25.40 4.25 -17.32
CA GLY A 116 26.51 5.18 -17.21
C GLY A 116 27.66 4.66 -16.34
N HIS A 117 27.85 3.35 -16.29
CA HIS A 117 28.84 2.66 -15.45
C HIS A 117 28.66 2.91 -13.94
N GLN A 118 27.47 3.27 -13.51
CA GLN A 118 27.15 3.47 -12.11
C GLN A 118 26.93 2.13 -11.39
N GLU A 119 27.69 1.88 -10.32
CA GLU A 119 27.39 0.82 -9.37
C GLU A 119 26.30 1.31 -8.40
N SER A 120 25.25 0.54 -8.24
CA SER A 120 24.15 0.92 -7.39
C SER A 120 23.38 -0.30 -6.88
N SER A 121 22.57 -0.10 -5.82
CA SER A 121 21.72 -1.15 -5.28
C SER A 121 20.41 -0.59 -4.76
N LEU A 122 19.43 -1.48 -4.60
CA LEU A 122 18.16 -1.22 -3.95
C LEU A 122 18.02 -2.21 -2.79
N ILE A 123 17.83 -1.69 -1.58
CA ILE A 123 17.58 -2.50 -0.39
C ILE A 123 16.09 -2.43 -0.06
N PHE A 124 15.37 -3.54 -0.26
CA PHE A 124 13.99 -3.69 0.17
C PHE A 124 13.96 -3.86 1.68
N TYR A 125 13.27 -2.95 2.36
CA TYR A 125 13.36 -2.83 3.81
C TYR A 125 12.31 -3.64 4.59
N GLY A 126 11.65 -4.63 3.96
CA GLY A 126 10.68 -5.47 4.64
C GLY A 126 9.66 -4.66 5.42
N SER A 127 9.68 -4.81 6.74
CA SER A 127 8.83 -4.04 7.66
C SER A 127 7.33 -4.18 7.34
N SER A 128 6.91 -5.32 6.79
CA SER A 128 5.49 -5.64 6.58
C SER A 128 4.71 -5.45 7.86
N PHE A 129 3.46 -4.98 7.78
CA PHE A 129 2.69 -4.70 8.98
C PHE A 129 1.17 -4.81 8.77
N VAL A 130 0.48 -4.89 9.89
CA VAL A 130 -0.98 -4.78 9.98
C VAL A 130 -1.32 -3.61 10.89
N THR A 131 -2.27 -2.77 10.47
CA THR A 131 -2.86 -1.75 11.34
C THR A 131 -4.24 -2.18 11.84
N ASP A 132 -4.69 -1.59 12.94
CA ASP A 132 -6.11 -1.53 13.25
C ASP A 132 -6.85 -0.48 12.39
N ALA A 133 -8.14 -0.31 12.58
CA ALA A 133 -8.95 0.66 11.83
C ALA A 133 -8.61 2.13 12.14
N THR A 134 -7.89 2.41 13.21
CA THR A 134 -7.46 3.77 13.59
C THR A 134 -6.09 4.15 13.06
N GLY A 135 -5.37 3.18 12.47
CA GLY A 135 -4.05 3.36 11.91
C GLY A 135 -2.90 3.01 12.87
N GLU A 136 -3.20 2.50 14.07
CA GLU A 136 -2.16 1.98 14.96
C GLU A 136 -1.60 0.66 14.43
N ILE A 137 -0.29 0.48 14.59
CA ILE A 137 0.39 -0.76 14.19
C ILE A 137 0.09 -1.86 15.19
N VAL A 138 -0.67 -2.86 14.77
CA VAL A 138 -0.99 -4.06 15.58
C VAL A 138 0.19 -5.02 15.62
N THR A 139 0.82 -5.22 14.47
CA THR A 139 2.00 -6.09 14.33
C THR A 139 2.87 -5.61 13.18
N GLN A 140 4.18 -5.81 13.32
CA GLN A 140 5.16 -5.44 12.31
C GLN A 140 6.26 -6.50 12.22
N ALA A 141 6.59 -6.87 10.98
CA ALA A 141 7.71 -7.73 10.66
C ALA A 141 9.05 -6.97 10.74
N SER A 142 10.14 -7.73 10.84
CA SER A 142 11.50 -7.20 10.76
C SER A 142 11.82 -6.62 9.37
N ARG A 143 12.96 -5.97 9.27
CA ARG A 143 13.41 -5.35 8.01
C ARG A 143 14.09 -6.33 7.06
N ASP A 144 14.62 -7.43 7.57
CA ASP A 144 15.63 -8.23 6.91
C ASP A 144 15.34 -9.74 6.93
N LYS A 145 14.26 -10.16 7.59
CA LYS A 145 13.92 -11.58 7.71
C LYS A 145 12.65 -11.93 6.97
N GLU A 146 12.65 -13.10 6.35
CA GLU A 146 11.44 -13.72 5.86
C GLU A 146 10.64 -14.28 7.02
N GLU A 147 9.45 -13.76 7.25
CA GLU A 147 8.61 -14.14 8.38
C GLU A 147 7.13 -13.92 8.08
N ILE A 148 6.29 -14.57 8.86
CA ILE A 148 4.84 -14.40 8.83
C ILE A 148 4.42 -13.69 10.12
N VAL A 149 3.68 -12.59 9.98
CA VAL A 149 3.08 -11.88 11.10
C VAL A 149 1.56 -12.00 11.04
N TYR A 150 0.93 -11.96 12.20
CA TYR A 150 -0.51 -12.09 12.34
C TYR A 150 -1.09 -10.84 12.98
N GLY A 151 -2.25 -10.42 12.50
CA GLY A 151 -3.08 -9.38 13.10
C GLY A 151 -4.52 -9.86 13.20
N GLU A 152 -5.23 -9.40 14.20
CA GLU A 152 -6.64 -9.65 14.40
C GLU A 152 -7.39 -8.31 14.30
N SER A 153 -8.60 -8.35 13.74
CA SER A 153 -9.51 -7.21 13.68
C SER A 153 -10.94 -7.68 13.92
N ASP A 154 -11.68 -6.92 14.71
CA ASP A 154 -13.12 -7.07 14.87
C ASP A 154 -13.82 -6.20 13.83
N LEU A 155 -14.20 -6.80 12.70
CA LEU A 155 -14.79 -6.07 11.57
C LEU A 155 -16.14 -5.45 11.89
N ASP A 156 -16.91 -6.03 12.80
CA ASP A 156 -18.18 -5.46 13.25
C ASP A 156 -17.93 -4.20 14.10
N ALA A 157 -16.97 -4.26 15.02
CA ALA A 157 -16.56 -3.10 15.80
C ALA A 157 -15.97 -1.98 14.93
N ASP A 158 -15.18 -2.32 13.92
CA ASP A 158 -14.63 -1.37 12.94
C ASP A 158 -15.75 -0.71 12.11
N ALA A 159 -16.77 -1.47 11.72
CA ALA A 159 -17.94 -0.94 11.02
C ALA A 159 -18.74 0.03 11.89
N ASP A 160 -18.97 -0.31 13.16
CA ASP A 160 -19.66 0.54 14.13
C ASP A 160 -18.87 1.83 14.38
N LEU A 161 -17.55 1.74 14.53
CA LEU A 161 -16.67 2.89 14.67
C LEU A 161 -16.76 3.81 13.44
N ARG A 162 -16.74 3.25 12.24
CA ARG A 162 -16.85 4.00 10.98
C ARG A 162 -18.16 4.78 10.89
N VAL A 163 -19.27 4.15 11.29
CA VAL A 163 -20.59 4.80 11.29
C VAL A 163 -20.64 5.90 12.35
N SER A 164 -20.22 5.62 13.59
CA SER A 164 -20.28 6.56 14.71
C SER A 164 -19.39 7.79 14.50
N TRP A 165 -18.20 7.60 13.89
CA TRP A 165 -17.27 8.69 13.61
C TRP A 165 -17.76 9.64 12.51
N GLY A 166 -18.59 9.16 11.60
CA GLY A 166 -19.29 9.97 10.60
C GLY A 166 -18.46 10.50 9.44
N LEU A 167 -17.20 10.06 9.25
CA LEU A 167 -16.34 10.55 8.16
C LEU A 167 -16.94 10.34 6.77
N PHE A 168 -17.65 9.24 6.54
CA PHE A 168 -18.29 8.95 5.26
C PHE A 168 -19.59 9.69 5.05
N ARG A 169 -20.35 9.91 6.13
CA ARG A 169 -21.60 10.71 6.14
C ARG A 169 -21.33 12.15 5.75
N ASP A 170 -20.26 12.74 6.27
CA ASP A 170 -19.95 14.16 6.15
C ASP A 170 -19.10 14.48 4.91
N ARG A 171 -18.91 13.51 4.02
CA ARG A 171 -18.24 13.72 2.73
C ARG A 171 -19.04 14.67 1.84
N ARG A 172 -18.31 15.43 1.02
CA ARG A 172 -18.85 16.38 0.05
C ARG A 172 -18.45 16.00 -1.38
N PRO A 173 -18.93 14.85 -1.92
CA PRO A 173 -18.51 14.36 -3.25
C PRO A 173 -18.72 15.37 -4.38
N GLU A 174 -19.69 16.24 -4.24
CA GLU A 174 -20.01 17.27 -5.24
C GLU A 174 -18.90 18.33 -5.43
N ILE A 175 -17.99 18.45 -4.47
CA ILE A 175 -16.84 19.38 -4.56
C ILE A 175 -15.50 18.68 -4.78
N TYR A 176 -15.45 17.34 -4.76
CA TYR A 176 -14.20 16.57 -4.97
C TYR A 176 -13.92 16.33 -6.46
N LYS A 177 -14.35 17.22 -7.32
CA LYS A 177 -14.11 17.11 -8.76
C LYS A 177 -12.67 17.49 -9.06
N SER A 178 -11.92 16.54 -9.55
CA SER A 178 -10.59 16.74 -10.15
C SER A 178 -10.64 16.37 -11.62
#